data_812f2d347bdbb1cf654478cad95d014a
#
_entry.id   812f2d347bdbb1cf654478cad95d014a
#
_cell.length_a   1.000
_cell.length_b   1.000
_cell.length_c   1.000
_cell.angle_alpha   90.00
_cell.angle_beta   90.00
_cell.angle_gamma   90.00
#
_symmetry.space_group_name_H-M   'P 1'
#
loop_
_entity.id
_entity.type
_entity.pdbx_description
1 polymer ?
#
loop_
_entity_poly.entity_id
_entity_poly.type
_entity_poly.pdbx_seq_one_letter_code
_entity_poly.pdbx_strand_id
1 'polypeptide(L)'
;MLKEQVWFAKSPAVGFAAALLLAGAFFGSSRDFGAFLFSVAVLGSLFLAAIIAVISASVAKADCIGLLIAWLMICLTPLVYLNSYGIGQRIRFLMWAPSHYHLLVEASHKNGVIMGWDSWGMAGQNTFSYLVVDTEDRLKSKVRVDQWTKEIGQSCGLWEARRVWPKFYIVTTYTNCPYDGVEPAS
;
A
#
# COMPACT_ATOMS: atom_id res chain seq x y z
N MET A 1 -17.22 35.71 -3.82
CA MET A 1 -16.82 34.38 -3.31
C MET A 1 -16.38 33.36 -4.35
N LEU A 2 -16.77 33.43 -5.62
CA LEU A 2 -16.34 32.48 -6.68
C LEU A 2 -14.98 32.75 -7.32
N LYS A 3 -14.37 33.92 -7.10
CA LYS A 3 -13.06 34.27 -7.67
C LYS A 3 -11.86 33.61 -6.96
N GLU A 4 -12.00 33.22 -5.70
CA GLU A 4 -10.90 32.61 -4.93
C GLU A 4 -10.68 31.12 -5.25
N GLN A 5 -11.71 30.37 -5.64
CA GLN A 5 -11.57 28.94 -5.98
C GLN A 5 -10.76 28.65 -7.24
N VAL A 6 -10.58 29.63 -8.11
CA VAL A 6 -9.84 29.47 -9.39
C VAL A 6 -8.30 29.61 -9.19
N TRP A 7 -7.85 30.10 -8.03
CA TRP A 7 -6.44 30.36 -7.74
C TRP A 7 -5.61 29.07 -7.62
N PHE A 8 -6.12 28.05 -6.95
CA PHE A 8 -5.42 26.77 -6.75
C PHE A 8 -5.12 26.04 -8.08
N ALA A 9 -5.98 26.19 -9.07
CA ALA A 9 -5.81 25.55 -10.38
C ALA A 9 -4.76 26.20 -11.29
N LYS A 10 -4.26 27.39 -10.92
CA LYS A 10 -3.36 28.18 -11.79
C LYS A 10 -1.88 28.12 -11.39
N SER A 11 -1.54 27.52 -10.24
CA SER A 11 -0.13 27.38 -9.83
C SER A 11 0.45 26.08 -10.37
N PRO A 12 1.38 26.11 -11.32
CA PRO A 12 2.03 24.89 -11.83
C PRO A 12 2.76 24.13 -10.73
N ALA A 13 3.28 24.82 -9.72
CA ALA A 13 3.93 24.21 -8.58
C ALA A 13 2.97 23.30 -7.77
N VAL A 14 1.76 23.77 -7.51
CA VAL A 14 0.71 22.97 -6.84
C VAL A 14 0.27 21.80 -7.72
N GLY A 15 0.13 22.03 -9.04
CA GLY A 15 -0.22 20.98 -9.99
C GLY A 15 0.80 19.83 -10.03
N PHE A 16 2.08 20.15 -10.14
CA PHE A 16 3.15 19.13 -10.12
C PHE A 16 3.28 18.43 -8.76
N ALA A 17 3.14 19.16 -7.66
CA ALA A 17 3.17 18.57 -6.32
C ALA A 17 1.98 17.62 -6.08
N ALA A 18 0.78 17.98 -6.54
CA ALA A 18 -0.40 17.13 -6.47
C ALA A 18 -0.24 15.88 -7.35
N ALA A 19 0.27 16.01 -8.57
CA ALA A 19 0.57 14.88 -9.46
C ALA A 19 1.59 13.92 -8.81
N LEU A 20 2.64 14.46 -8.19
CA LEU A 20 3.63 13.67 -7.46
C LEU A 20 3.01 12.90 -6.30
N LEU A 21 2.15 13.53 -5.51
CA LEU A 21 1.47 12.90 -4.37
C LEU A 21 0.54 11.78 -4.83
N LEU A 22 -0.26 12.01 -5.88
CA LEU A 22 -1.16 11.02 -6.45
C LEU A 22 -0.40 9.85 -7.08
N ALA A 23 0.67 10.12 -7.81
CA ALA A 23 1.55 9.09 -8.36
C ALA A 23 2.20 8.28 -7.23
N GLY A 24 2.64 8.92 -6.15
CA GLY A 24 3.16 8.25 -4.96
C GLY A 24 2.14 7.30 -4.33
N ALA A 25 0.88 7.73 -4.22
CA ALA A 25 -0.20 6.88 -3.73
C ALA A 25 -0.47 5.68 -4.64
N PHE A 26 -0.49 5.90 -5.95
CA PHE A 26 -0.76 4.87 -6.95
C PHE A 26 0.35 3.82 -6.99
N PHE A 27 1.60 4.25 -7.20
CA PHE A 27 2.72 3.30 -7.30
C PHE A 27 3.07 2.63 -5.98
N GLY A 28 2.92 3.31 -4.85
CA GLY A 28 3.14 2.70 -3.55
C GLY A 28 2.11 1.62 -3.18
N SER A 29 0.98 1.53 -3.91
CA SER A 29 -0.01 0.48 -3.70
C SER A 29 0.37 -0.87 -4.32
N SER A 30 1.35 -0.91 -5.23
CA SER A 30 1.85 -2.13 -5.88
C SER A 30 3.17 -2.57 -5.26
N ARG A 31 3.40 -3.89 -5.21
CA ARG A 31 4.70 -4.51 -4.86
C ARG A 31 5.34 -5.22 -6.06
N ASP A 32 4.78 -5.10 -7.24
CA ASP A 32 5.38 -5.61 -8.45
C ASP A 32 6.71 -4.93 -8.75
N PHE A 33 7.74 -5.72 -9.09
CA PHE A 33 9.08 -5.18 -9.32
C PHE A 33 9.14 -4.29 -10.56
N GLY A 34 8.44 -4.64 -11.61
CA GLY A 34 8.34 -3.81 -12.82
C GLY A 34 7.67 -2.47 -12.51
N ALA A 35 6.57 -2.50 -11.76
CA ALA A 35 5.91 -1.30 -11.26
C ALA A 35 6.83 -0.46 -10.36
N PHE A 36 7.66 -1.11 -9.53
CA PHE A 36 8.66 -0.41 -8.70
C PHE A 36 9.69 0.32 -9.57
N LEU A 37 10.32 -0.34 -10.54
CA LEU A 37 11.31 0.30 -11.43
C LEU A 37 10.69 1.46 -12.21
N PHE A 38 9.49 1.26 -12.75
CA PHE A 38 8.76 2.31 -13.45
C PHE A 38 8.42 3.48 -12.51
N SER A 39 8.03 3.18 -11.27
CA SER A 39 7.72 4.20 -10.26
C SER A 39 8.94 5.09 -9.94
N VAL A 40 10.13 4.51 -9.84
CA VAL A 40 11.37 5.27 -9.58
C VAL A 40 11.60 6.31 -10.69
N ALA A 41 11.43 5.93 -11.95
CA ALA A 41 11.59 6.84 -13.06
C ALA A 41 10.51 7.95 -13.08
N VAL A 42 9.24 7.58 -12.91
CA VAL A 42 8.12 8.54 -12.94
C VAL A 42 8.14 9.46 -11.72
N LEU A 43 8.28 8.91 -10.52
CA LEU A 43 8.33 9.73 -9.30
C LEU A 43 9.56 10.60 -9.25
N GLY A 44 10.72 10.11 -9.70
CA GLY A 44 11.93 10.91 -9.82
C GLY A 44 11.77 12.09 -10.76
N SER A 45 11.17 11.87 -11.94
CA SER A 45 10.89 12.93 -12.92
C SER A 45 9.87 13.96 -12.40
N LEU A 46 8.79 13.50 -11.78
CA LEU A 46 7.78 14.38 -11.19
C LEU A 46 8.34 15.16 -10.00
N PHE A 47 9.18 14.53 -9.17
CA PHE A 47 9.84 15.21 -8.05
C PHE A 47 10.75 16.34 -8.55
N LEU A 48 11.56 16.07 -9.56
CA LEU A 48 12.42 17.09 -10.17
C LEU A 48 11.59 18.23 -10.77
N ALA A 49 10.53 17.91 -11.51
CA ALA A 49 9.63 18.91 -12.08
C ALA A 49 8.95 19.76 -11.00
N ALA A 50 8.49 19.14 -9.90
CA ALA A 50 7.88 19.84 -8.78
C ALA A 50 8.86 20.80 -8.10
N ILE A 51 10.10 20.37 -7.87
CA ILE A 51 11.17 21.23 -7.29
C ILE A 51 11.46 22.41 -8.21
N ILE A 52 11.66 22.19 -9.51
CA ILE A 52 11.91 23.26 -10.49
C ILE A 52 10.73 24.24 -10.50
N ALA A 53 9.48 23.75 -10.50
CA ALA A 53 8.30 24.60 -10.49
C ALA A 53 8.19 25.44 -9.22
N VAL A 54 8.52 24.87 -8.05
CA VAL A 54 8.53 25.58 -6.76
C VAL A 54 9.62 26.66 -6.75
N ILE A 55 10.84 26.35 -7.21
CA ILE A 55 11.94 27.31 -7.28
C ILE A 55 11.57 28.46 -8.22
N SER A 56 11.06 28.14 -9.42
CA SER A 56 10.65 29.15 -10.42
C SER A 56 9.54 30.06 -9.88
N ALA A 57 8.55 29.49 -9.18
CA ALA A 57 7.47 30.25 -8.57
C ALA A 57 7.97 31.14 -7.41
N SER A 58 8.96 30.67 -6.64
CA SER A 58 9.59 31.44 -5.57
C SER A 58 10.33 32.66 -6.12
N VAL A 59 11.08 32.49 -7.22
CA VAL A 59 11.79 33.59 -7.90
C VAL A 59 10.80 34.60 -8.48
N ALA A 60 9.67 34.12 -9.01
CA ALA A 60 8.64 35.00 -9.59
C ALA A 60 7.77 35.70 -8.51
N LYS A 61 8.11 35.58 -7.22
CA LYS A 61 7.33 36.13 -6.10
C LYS A 61 5.85 35.71 -6.13
N ALA A 62 5.62 34.44 -6.49
CA ALA A 62 4.29 33.86 -6.48
C ALA A 62 3.70 33.79 -5.07
N ASP A 63 2.41 33.47 -4.99
CA ASP A 63 1.66 33.39 -3.74
C ASP A 63 2.32 32.44 -2.72
N CYS A 64 2.65 32.97 -1.54
CA CYS A 64 3.29 32.23 -0.45
C CYS A 64 2.44 31.02 0.00
N ILE A 65 1.11 31.12 -0.05
CA ILE A 65 0.21 30.02 0.36
C ILE A 65 0.33 28.86 -0.62
N GLY A 66 0.30 29.13 -1.93
CA GLY A 66 0.48 28.11 -2.96
C GLY A 66 1.83 27.39 -2.84
N LEU A 67 2.90 28.14 -2.55
CA LEU A 67 4.24 27.57 -2.33
C LEU A 67 4.28 26.68 -1.08
N LEU A 68 3.68 27.12 0.01
CA LEU A 68 3.61 26.35 1.25
C LEU A 68 2.86 25.01 1.01
N ILE A 69 1.74 25.06 0.31
CA ILE A 69 0.96 23.85 -0.04
C ILE A 69 1.77 22.91 -0.93
N ALA A 70 2.46 23.41 -1.94
CA ALA A 70 3.31 22.61 -2.81
C ALA A 70 4.43 21.90 -2.02
N TRP A 71 5.14 22.63 -1.15
CA TRP A 71 6.14 22.05 -0.27
C TRP A 71 5.57 20.98 0.67
N LEU A 72 4.42 21.24 1.27
CA LEU A 72 3.75 20.27 2.13
C LEU A 72 3.41 18.98 1.37
N MET A 73 2.87 19.08 0.16
CA MET A 73 2.58 17.91 -0.69
C MET A 73 3.84 17.12 -1.05
N ILE A 74 4.93 17.80 -1.42
CA ILE A 74 6.22 17.15 -1.72
C ILE A 74 6.73 16.40 -0.49
N CYS A 75 6.70 17.01 0.69
CA CYS A 75 7.14 16.38 1.94
C CYS A 75 6.25 15.21 2.37
N LEU A 76 4.94 15.25 2.07
CA LEU A 76 4.01 14.17 2.38
C LEU A 76 4.13 12.98 1.43
N THR A 77 4.65 13.16 0.21
CA THR A 77 4.74 12.10 -0.80
C THR A 77 5.44 10.83 -0.30
N PRO A 78 6.59 10.86 0.37
CA PRO A 78 7.23 9.65 0.89
C PRO A 78 6.35 8.93 1.93
N LEU A 79 5.66 9.66 2.79
CA LEU A 79 4.76 9.07 3.79
C LEU A 79 3.56 8.39 3.13
N VAL A 80 2.98 9.03 2.11
CA VAL A 80 1.88 8.47 1.33
C VAL A 80 2.35 7.22 0.58
N TYR A 81 3.50 7.28 -0.10
CA TYR A 81 4.08 6.14 -0.81
C TYR A 81 4.27 4.93 0.11
N LEU A 82 4.87 5.11 1.28
CA LEU A 82 5.16 4.03 2.23
C LEU A 82 3.89 3.40 2.84
N ASN A 83 2.81 4.17 2.95
CA ASN A 83 1.57 3.70 3.57
C ASN A 83 0.51 3.23 2.56
N SER A 84 0.64 3.60 1.27
CA SER A 84 -0.37 3.35 0.24
C SER A 84 -0.64 1.87 0.00
N TYR A 85 0.37 0.99 0.10
CA TYR A 85 0.15 -0.45 0.03
C TYR A 85 -0.85 -0.94 1.09
N GLY A 86 -0.66 -0.54 2.34
CA GLY A 86 -1.56 -0.94 3.43
C GLY A 86 -2.98 -0.40 3.28
N ILE A 87 -3.11 0.82 2.78
CA ILE A 87 -4.41 1.43 2.47
C ILE A 87 -5.06 0.70 1.29
N GLY A 88 -4.31 0.43 0.23
CA GLY A 88 -4.76 -0.31 -0.94
C GLY A 88 -5.28 -1.70 -0.59
N GLN A 89 -4.57 -2.43 0.26
CA GLN A 89 -4.99 -3.77 0.72
C GLN A 89 -6.30 -3.72 1.53
N ARG A 90 -6.48 -2.70 2.37
CA ARG A 90 -7.75 -2.52 3.10
C ARG A 90 -8.92 -2.20 2.16
N ILE A 91 -8.71 -1.32 1.19
CA ILE A 91 -9.73 -0.98 0.19
C ILE A 91 -10.09 -2.23 -0.62
N ARG A 92 -9.08 -2.98 -1.11
CA ARG A 92 -9.29 -4.23 -1.84
C ARG A 92 -10.10 -5.23 -1.01
N PHE A 93 -9.76 -5.41 0.26
CA PHE A 93 -10.52 -6.28 1.17
C PHE A 93 -11.98 -5.81 1.32
N LEU A 94 -12.21 -4.52 1.54
CA LEU A 94 -13.57 -3.97 1.69
C LEU A 94 -14.42 -4.11 0.42
N MET A 95 -13.80 -4.05 -0.76
CA MET A 95 -14.48 -4.26 -2.03
C MET A 95 -14.77 -5.74 -2.29
N TRP A 96 -13.88 -6.64 -1.88
CA TRP A 96 -13.99 -8.08 -2.05
C TRP A 96 -14.94 -8.73 -1.04
N ALA A 97 -14.92 -8.30 0.21
CA ALA A 97 -15.65 -8.90 1.33
C ALA A 97 -17.17 -9.04 1.13
N PRO A 98 -17.91 -8.06 0.56
CA PRO A 98 -19.34 -8.21 0.36
C PRO A 98 -19.74 -9.38 -0.54
N SER A 99 -19.00 -9.61 -1.62
CA SER A 99 -19.26 -10.72 -2.56
C SER A 99 -18.87 -12.10 -2.00
N HIS A 100 -18.04 -12.13 -0.95
CA HIS A 100 -17.53 -13.36 -0.34
C HIS A 100 -17.91 -13.50 1.14
N TYR A 101 -19.00 -12.85 1.53
CA TYR A 101 -19.45 -12.79 2.92
C TYR A 101 -19.64 -14.18 3.55
N HIS A 102 -20.16 -15.16 2.83
CA HIS A 102 -20.35 -16.53 3.30
C HIS A 102 -19.01 -17.20 3.68
N LEU A 103 -17.96 -17.00 2.90
CA LEU A 103 -16.61 -17.52 3.22
C LEU A 103 -16.06 -16.88 4.49
N LEU A 104 -16.27 -15.56 4.66
CA LEU A 104 -15.81 -14.85 5.84
C LEU A 104 -16.53 -15.30 7.11
N VAL A 105 -17.83 -15.56 7.05
CA VAL A 105 -18.61 -16.07 8.17
C VAL A 105 -18.15 -17.47 8.55
N GLU A 106 -18.01 -18.38 7.60
CA GLU A 106 -17.54 -19.74 7.85
C GLU A 106 -16.12 -19.72 8.45
N ALA A 107 -15.22 -18.93 7.87
CA ALA A 107 -13.85 -18.81 8.36
C ALA A 107 -13.75 -18.11 9.73
N SER A 108 -14.69 -17.24 10.07
CA SER A 108 -14.63 -16.45 11.32
C SER A 108 -14.64 -17.28 12.60
N HIS A 109 -14.99 -18.55 12.51
CA HIS A 109 -15.03 -19.50 13.64
C HIS A 109 -13.78 -20.37 13.76
N LYS A 110 -12.85 -20.29 12.79
CA LYS A 110 -11.63 -21.10 12.76
C LYS A 110 -10.42 -20.23 12.48
N ASN A 111 -9.34 -20.47 13.22
CA ASN A 111 -8.05 -19.87 12.86
C ASN A 111 -7.51 -20.55 11.60
N GLY A 112 -6.94 -19.81 10.69
CA GLY A 112 -6.28 -20.36 9.52
C GLY A 112 -6.31 -19.49 8.27
N VAL A 113 -5.82 -20.07 7.19
CA VAL A 113 -5.78 -19.44 5.87
C VAL A 113 -7.13 -19.58 5.20
N ILE A 114 -7.66 -18.48 4.65
CA ILE A 114 -8.89 -18.48 3.87
C ILE A 114 -8.56 -18.73 2.40
N MET A 115 -7.61 -17.97 1.85
CA MET A 115 -7.26 -18.03 0.44
C MET A 115 -5.91 -17.37 0.15
N GLY A 116 -5.31 -17.68 -1.00
CA GLY A 116 -4.25 -16.87 -1.59
C GLY A 116 -4.78 -15.47 -1.89
N TRP A 117 -4.03 -14.45 -1.49
CA TRP A 117 -4.45 -13.06 -1.66
C TRP A 117 -3.70 -12.35 -2.78
N ASP A 118 -2.41 -12.57 -2.84
CA ASP A 118 -1.52 -11.92 -3.81
C ASP A 118 -0.22 -12.71 -3.97
N SER A 119 0.43 -12.56 -5.11
CA SER A 119 1.75 -13.12 -5.34
C SER A 119 2.58 -12.14 -6.16
N TRP A 120 3.84 -11.99 -5.81
CA TRP A 120 4.79 -11.18 -6.58
C TRP A 120 6.19 -11.76 -6.43
N GLY A 121 7.04 -11.47 -7.40
CA GLY A 121 8.40 -11.97 -7.34
C GLY A 121 9.29 -11.39 -8.43
N MET A 122 10.57 -11.69 -8.33
CA MET A 122 11.59 -11.36 -9.30
C MET A 122 12.59 -12.50 -9.42
N ALA A 123 13.00 -12.80 -10.65
CA ALA A 123 14.08 -13.74 -10.93
C ALA A 123 13.91 -15.13 -10.29
N GLY A 124 12.70 -15.67 -10.27
CA GLY A 124 12.39 -17.00 -9.72
C GLY A 124 12.19 -17.03 -8.20
N GLN A 125 12.16 -15.87 -7.55
CA GLN A 125 11.82 -15.75 -6.13
C GLN A 125 10.41 -15.20 -6.00
N ASN A 126 9.46 -16.05 -5.63
CA ASN A 126 8.06 -15.68 -5.45
C ASN A 126 7.75 -15.45 -3.97
N THR A 127 7.12 -14.33 -3.69
CA THR A 127 6.57 -13.98 -2.39
C THR A 127 5.06 -14.13 -2.46
N PHE A 128 4.47 -14.78 -1.48
CA PHE A 128 3.04 -15.05 -1.43
C PHE A 128 2.40 -14.31 -0.27
N SER A 129 1.19 -13.82 -0.50
CA SER A 129 0.35 -13.28 0.55
C SER A 129 -0.95 -14.05 0.64
N TYR A 130 -1.41 -14.25 1.86
CA TYR A 130 -2.62 -15.00 2.17
C TYR A 130 -3.55 -14.17 3.03
N LEU A 131 -4.85 -14.27 2.76
CA LEU A 131 -5.87 -13.79 3.66
C LEU A 131 -6.10 -14.86 4.75
N VAL A 132 -5.93 -14.45 6.00
CA VAL A 132 -6.05 -15.35 7.14
C VAL A 132 -6.99 -14.80 8.20
N VAL A 133 -7.59 -15.69 8.96
CA VAL A 133 -8.34 -15.37 10.17
C VAL A 133 -7.50 -15.72 11.40
N ASP A 134 -7.44 -14.77 12.31
CA ASP A 134 -6.88 -14.95 13.65
C ASP A 134 -7.91 -14.44 14.66
N THR A 135 -8.71 -15.37 15.20
CA THR A 135 -9.84 -15.07 16.09
C THR A 135 -9.41 -14.44 17.40
N GLU A 136 -8.15 -14.63 17.80
CA GLU A 136 -7.57 -14.14 19.04
C GLU A 136 -6.69 -12.89 18.84
N ASP A 137 -6.62 -12.37 17.62
CA ASP A 137 -5.77 -11.20 17.26
C ASP A 137 -4.29 -11.39 17.65
N ARG A 138 -3.76 -12.62 17.61
CA ARG A 138 -2.37 -12.93 17.99
C ARG A 138 -1.35 -12.35 17.02
N LEU A 139 -1.71 -12.27 15.74
CA LEU A 139 -0.89 -11.66 14.69
C LEU A 139 -0.65 -10.15 14.87
N LYS A 140 -1.38 -9.51 15.79
CA LYS A 140 -1.12 -8.13 16.18
C LYS A 140 0.18 -7.96 16.97
N SER A 141 0.63 -9.03 17.63
CA SER A 141 1.87 -9.04 18.42
C SER A 141 2.96 -9.84 17.71
N LYS A 142 4.09 -9.22 17.40
CA LYS A 142 5.24 -9.90 16.78
C LYS A 142 5.70 -11.14 17.57
N VAL A 143 5.59 -11.12 18.88
CA VAL A 143 5.99 -12.24 19.77
C VAL A 143 5.14 -13.49 19.57
N ARG A 144 3.90 -13.36 19.11
CA ARG A 144 2.97 -14.48 18.93
C ARG A 144 2.89 -15.00 17.49
N VAL A 145 3.56 -14.32 16.57
CA VAL A 145 3.56 -14.69 15.14
C VAL A 145 4.19 -16.07 14.94
N ASP A 146 5.31 -16.35 15.59
CA ASP A 146 6.00 -17.65 15.47
C ASP A 146 5.19 -18.81 16.05
N GLN A 147 4.43 -18.58 17.10
CA GLN A 147 3.52 -19.56 17.65
C GLN A 147 2.34 -19.82 16.72
N TRP A 148 1.76 -18.77 16.16
CA TRP A 148 0.65 -18.86 15.24
C TRP A 148 1.04 -19.61 13.95
N THR A 149 2.24 -19.35 13.38
CA THR A 149 2.76 -20.08 12.22
C THR A 149 2.90 -21.57 12.46
N LYS A 150 3.38 -21.96 13.63
CA LYS A 150 3.50 -23.38 14.01
C LYS A 150 2.13 -24.07 14.14
N GLU A 151 1.15 -23.38 14.70
CA GLU A 151 -0.20 -23.93 14.88
C GLU A 151 -0.94 -24.19 13.57
N ILE A 152 -0.70 -23.35 12.53
CA ILE A 152 -1.28 -23.55 11.21
C ILE A 152 -0.45 -24.49 10.31
N GLY A 153 0.61 -25.10 10.85
CA GLY A 153 1.45 -26.05 10.11
C GLY A 153 2.39 -25.41 9.10
N GLN A 154 2.63 -24.10 9.16
CA GLN A 154 3.54 -23.42 8.24
C GLN A 154 4.98 -23.52 8.72
N SER A 155 5.82 -24.15 7.91
CA SER A 155 7.25 -24.31 8.20
C SER A 155 8.07 -23.05 7.96
N CYS A 156 7.54 -22.11 7.20
CA CYS A 156 8.22 -20.89 6.80
C CYS A 156 7.86 -19.70 7.68
N GLY A 157 8.85 -18.89 8.00
CA GLY A 157 8.64 -17.66 8.76
C GLY A 157 7.74 -16.66 8.02
N LEU A 158 7.03 -15.86 8.77
CA LEU A 158 6.27 -14.73 8.22
C LEU A 158 7.18 -13.52 8.07
N TRP A 159 7.09 -12.88 6.90
CA TRP A 159 7.75 -11.60 6.69
C TRP A 159 6.93 -10.46 7.29
N GLU A 160 5.63 -10.44 7.00
CA GLU A 160 4.72 -9.38 7.43
C GLU A 160 3.32 -9.95 7.72
N ALA A 161 2.70 -9.45 8.79
CA ALA A 161 1.29 -9.66 9.05
C ALA A 161 0.62 -8.29 9.19
N ARG A 162 -0.36 -8.01 8.35
CA ARG A 162 -1.03 -6.72 8.28
C ARG A 162 -2.54 -6.88 8.48
N ARG A 163 -3.05 -6.24 9.52
CA ARG A 163 -4.48 -6.24 9.80
C ARG A 163 -5.24 -5.43 8.76
N VAL A 164 -6.22 -6.03 8.09
CA VAL A 164 -7.12 -5.36 7.13
C VAL A 164 -8.49 -5.11 7.74
N TRP A 165 -8.96 -6.00 8.61
CA TRP A 165 -10.22 -5.91 9.34
C TRP A 165 -10.06 -6.59 10.72
N PRO A 166 -10.97 -6.36 11.73
CA PRO A 166 -10.93 -7.11 12.97
C PRO A 166 -10.88 -8.61 12.73
N LYS A 167 -9.86 -9.29 13.28
CA LYS A 167 -9.56 -10.72 13.12
C LYS A 167 -9.09 -11.17 11.73
N PHE A 168 -9.09 -10.29 10.70
CA PHE A 168 -8.63 -10.61 9.36
C PHE A 168 -7.30 -9.93 9.07
N TYR A 169 -6.35 -10.73 8.58
CA TYR A 169 -4.98 -10.30 8.31
C TYR A 169 -4.57 -10.71 6.90
N ILE A 170 -3.77 -9.89 6.26
CA ILE A 170 -2.96 -10.30 5.11
C ILE A 170 -1.58 -10.64 5.66
N VAL A 171 -1.21 -11.89 5.46
CA VAL A 171 0.05 -12.46 5.89
C VAL A 171 0.92 -12.70 4.69
N THR A 172 2.15 -12.22 4.74
CA THR A 172 3.14 -12.41 3.68
C THR A 172 4.22 -13.36 4.16
N THR A 173 4.48 -14.41 3.38
CA THR A 173 5.53 -15.39 3.68
C THR A 173 6.85 -14.98 3.06
N TYR A 174 7.96 -15.57 3.56
CA TYR A 174 9.24 -15.45 2.90
C TYR A 174 9.23 -16.14 1.53
N THR A 175 10.16 -15.73 0.70
CA THR A 175 10.31 -16.16 -0.69
C THR A 175 10.32 -17.68 -0.84
N ASN A 176 9.62 -18.19 -1.87
CA ASN A 176 9.53 -19.61 -2.22
C ASN A 176 8.90 -20.50 -1.13
N CYS A 177 8.02 -19.95 -0.33
CA CYS A 177 7.32 -20.71 0.69
C CYS A 177 5.79 -20.56 0.54
N PRO A 178 5.17 -21.28 -0.40
CA PRO A 178 3.73 -21.34 -0.49
C PRO A 178 3.15 -22.04 0.74
N TYR A 179 1.92 -21.69 1.08
CA TYR A 179 1.17 -22.44 2.09
C TYR A 179 0.65 -23.74 1.47
N ASP A 180 0.97 -24.88 2.10
CA ASP A 180 0.57 -26.18 1.59
C ASP A 180 -0.97 -26.30 1.54
N GLY A 181 -1.49 -26.59 0.34
CA GLY A 181 -2.93 -26.79 0.10
C GLY A 181 -3.74 -25.55 -0.26
N VAL A 182 -3.10 -24.38 -0.39
CA VAL A 182 -3.76 -23.16 -0.88
C VAL A 182 -3.05 -22.64 -2.12
N GLU A 183 -3.69 -22.72 -3.27
CA GLU A 183 -3.16 -22.12 -4.50
C GLU A 183 -3.11 -20.59 -4.35
N PRO A 184 -1.98 -19.96 -4.73
CA PRO A 184 -1.91 -18.50 -4.79
C PRO A 184 -2.94 -17.98 -5.80
N ALA A 185 -3.57 -16.84 -5.49
CA ALA A 185 -4.43 -16.15 -6.44
C ALA A 185 -3.64 -15.79 -7.70
N SER A 186 -4.07 -16.28 -8.85
CA SER A 186 -3.52 -15.96 -10.16
C SER A 186 -3.96 -14.59 -10.65
#